data_a1ca48c9b8dee8ee0e45fe3de0520465
#
_entry.id   a1ca48c9b8dee8ee0e45fe3de0520465
#
_cell.length_a   1.000
_cell.length_b   1.000
_cell.length_c   1.000
_cell.angle_alpha   90.00
_cell.angle_beta   90.00
_cell.angle_gamma   90.00
#
_symmetry.space_group_name_H-M   'P 1'
#
loop_
_entity.id
_entity.type
_entity.pdbx_description
1 polymer ?
#
loop_
_entity_poly.entity_id
_entity_poly.type
_entity_poly.pdbx_seq_one_letter_code
_entity_poly.pdbx_strand_id
1 'polypeptide(L)'
;MNDQEENASSETTAALEARLAAVKAKRGYLLPHHGLLALAFPRLLEGYDAAYTAMALDDRVLSHHDREFVWLAVLAATDEALATHHIAKFRAAGGDDALIGAAFSAAALAIGAEA
;
A
#
# COMPACT_ATOMS: atom_id res chain seq x y z
N MET A 1 19.16 -6.06 33.62
CA MET A 1 17.74 -5.81 33.30
C MET A 1 16.89 -6.45 34.37
N ASN A 2 15.89 -5.76 34.87
CA ASN A 2 14.95 -6.33 35.80
C ASN A 2 13.69 -6.85 35.08
N ASP A 3 12.84 -7.62 35.77
CA ASP A 3 11.65 -8.23 35.18
C ASP A 3 10.67 -7.19 34.59
N GLN A 4 10.65 -5.98 35.14
CA GLN A 4 9.79 -4.90 34.66
C GLN A 4 10.25 -4.35 33.31
N GLU A 5 11.55 -4.22 33.09
CA GLU A 5 12.11 -3.77 31.82
C GLU A 5 11.90 -4.80 30.72
N GLU A 6 12.10 -6.09 31.02
CA GLU A 6 11.83 -7.18 30.08
C GLU A 6 10.37 -7.22 29.70
N ASN A 7 9.47 -7.05 30.67
CA ASN A 7 8.02 -7.06 30.42
C ASN A 7 7.58 -5.87 29.56
N ALA A 8 8.09 -4.67 29.85
CA ALA A 8 7.81 -3.48 29.05
C ALA A 8 8.30 -3.62 27.60
N SER A 9 9.52 -4.19 27.40
CA SER A 9 10.05 -4.47 26.07
C SER A 9 9.20 -5.48 25.31
N SER A 10 8.75 -6.54 25.98
CA SER A 10 7.88 -7.56 25.38
C SER A 10 6.52 -6.98 24.96
N GLU A 11 5.91 -6.16 25.80
CA GLU A 11 4.64 -5.47 25.49
C GLU A 11 4.80 -4.52 24.30
N THR A 12 5.91 -3.76 24.22
CA THR A 12 6.20 -2.87 23.11
C THR A 12 6.36 -3.65 21.81
N THR A 13 7.05 -4.78 21.83
CA THR A 13 7.22 -5.65 20.68
C THR A 13 5.88 -6.22 20.20
N ALA A 14 5.06 -6.71 21.13
CA ALA A 14 3.74 -7.23 20.80
C ALA A 14 2.83 -6.15 20.20
N ALA A 15 2.86 -4.92 20.73
CA ALA A 15 2.11 -3.79 20.19
C ALA A 15 2.57 -3.42 18.78
N LEU A 16 3.89 -3.42 18.53
CA LEU A 16 4.48 -3.17 17.22
C LEU A 16 4.00 -4.21 16.20
N GLU A 17 4.10 -5.48 16.55
CA GLU A 17 3.66 -6.58 15.68
C GLU A 17 2.17 -6.49 15.36
N ALA A 18 1.34 -6.14 16.34
CA ALA A 18 -0.09 -5.98 16.14
C ALA A 18 -0.41 -4.82 15.18
N ARG A 19 0.28 -3.70 15.29
CA ARG A 19 0.11 -2.56 14.38
C ARG A 19 0.49 -2.93 12.95
N LEU A 20 1.62 -3.60 12.76
CA LEU A 20 2.07 -4.04 11.44
C LEU A 20 1.13 -5.07 10.84
N ALA A 21 0.64 -6.01 11.64
CA ALA A 21 -0.34 -7.00 11.18
C ALA A 21 -1.64 -6.33 10.73
N ALA A 22 -2.12 -5.31 11.44
CA ALA A 22 -3.31 -4.56 11.07
C ALA A 22 -3.15 -3.82 9.74
N VAL A 23 -2.01 -3.17 9.52
CA VAL A 23 -1.70 -2.49 8.25
C VAL A 23 -1.64 -3.50 7.11
N LYS A 24 -0.95 -4.61 7.31
CA LYS A 24 -0.82 -5.66 6.30
C LYS A 24 -2.18 -6.28 5.95
N ALA A 25 -3.04 -6.49 6.93
CA ALA A 25 -4.38 -7.04 6.69
C ALA A 25 -5.23 -6.15 5.78
N LYS A 26 -5.11 -4.83 5.92
CA LYS A 26 -5.84 -3.88 5.08
C LYS A 26 -5.24 -3.72 3.70
N ARG A 27 -3.92 -3.60 3.61
CA ARG A 27 -3.20 -3.29 2.36
C ARG A 27 -2.81 -4.52 1.56
N GLY A 28 -2.62 -5.66 2.22
CA GLY A 28 -2.12 -6.89 1.63
C GLY A 28 -0.59 -6.97 1.58
N TYR A 29 0.12 -5.92 1.96
CA TYR A 29 1.58 -5.86 1.98
C TYR A 29 2.08 -4.83 2.98
N LEU A 30 3.38 -4.88 3.28
CA LEU A 30 4.09 -3.88 4.08
C LEU A 30 5.24 -3.29 3.28
N LEU A 31 5.49 -2.01 3.49
CA LEU A 31 6.64 -1.29 2.98
C LEU A 31 7.62 -1.03 4.12
N PRO A 32 8.92 -0.81 3.82
CA PRO A 32 9.93 -0.59 4.88
C PRO A 32 9.58 0.57 5.83
N HIS A 33 8.99 1.64 5.33
CA HIS A 33 8.62 2.78 6.17
C HIS A 33 7.51 2.46 7.17
N HIS A 34 6.70 1.43 6.93
CA HIS A 34 5.66 1.01 7.89
C HIS A 34 6.29 0.54 9.20
N GLY A 35 7.37 -0.25 9.13
CA GLY A 35 8.09 -0.69 10.32
C GLY A 35 8.66 0.48 11.12
N LEU A 36 9.31 1.42 10.44
CA LEU A 36 9.86 2.62 11.08
C LEU A 36 8.78 3.46 11.74
N LEU A 37 7.67 3.72 11.05
CA LEU A 37 6.58 4.51 11.60
C LEU A 37 5.91 3.81 12.78
N ALA A 38 5.70 2.50 12.69
CA ALA A 38 5.10 1.74 13.78
C ALA A 38 5.94 1.76 15.05
N LEU A 39 7.28 1.75 14.89
CA LEU A 39 8.22 1.77 16.02
C LEU A 39 8.38 3.18 16.60
N ALA A 40 8.66 4.16 15.77
CA ALA A 40 9.07 5.50 16.19
C ALA A 40 7.90 6.51 16.24
N PHE A 41 6.92 6.36 15.38
CA PHE A 41 5.83 7.33 15.22
C PHE A 41 4.48 6.63 15.04
N PRO A 42 3.98 5.89 16.04
CA PRO A 42 2.75 5.10 15.88
C PRO A 42 1.51 5.93 15.58
N ARG A 43 1.41 7.15 16.10
CA ARG A 43 0.29 8.04 15.81
C ARG A 43 0.30 8.54 14.36
N LEU A 44 1.48 8.77 13.81
CA LEU A 44 1.63 9.15 12.40
C LEU A 44 1.22 7.99 11.50
N LEU A 45 1.61 6.77 11.83
CA LEU A 45 1.19 5.58 11.11
C LEU A 45 -0.33 5.42 11.13
N GLU A 46 -0.97 5.60 12.28
CA GLU A 46 -2.43 5.54 12.40
C GLU A 46 -3.13 6.57 11.51
N GLY A 47 -2.67 7.82 11.53
CA GLY A 47 -3.23 8.88 10.71
C GLY A 47 -3.00 8.64 9.22
N TYR A 48 -1.82 8.21 8.83
CA TYR A 48 -1.49 7.85 7.46
C TYR A 48 -2.34 6.67 6.97
N ASP A 49 -2.47 5.64 7.78
CA ASP A 49 -3.28 4.47 7.45
C ASP A 49 -4.77 4.81 7.34
N ALA A 50 -5.29 5.65 8.21
CA ALA A 50 -6.67 6.13 8.14
C ALA A 50 -6.92 6.93 6.86
N ALA A 51 -6.01 7.84 6.50
CA ALA A 51 -6.11 8.62 5.27
C ALA A 51 -6.02 7.71 4.03
N TYR A 52 -5.07 6.78 4.02
CA TYR A 52 -4.94 5.81 2.94
C TYR A 52 -6.20 4.95 2.79
N THR A 53 -6.73 4.44 3.91
CA THR A 53 -7.95 3.63 3.91
C THR A 53 -9.13 4.41 3.30
N ALA A 54 -9.31 5.65 3.72
CA ALA A 54 -10.39 6.49 3.23
C ALA A 54 -10.26 6.82 1.74
N MET A 55 -9.03 7.02 1.26
CA MET A 55 -8.77 7.46 -0.11
C MET A 55 -8.63 6.31 -1.09
N ALA A 56 -8.02 5.21 -0.67
CA ALA A 56 -7.60 4.14 -1.58
C ALA A 56 -8.34 2.81 -1.38
N LEU A 57 -8.85 2.53 -0.19
CA LEU A 57 -9.45 1.24 0.12
C LEU A 57 -10.97 1.28 0.23
N ASP A 58 -11.53 2.38 0.75
CA ASP A 58 -12.98 2.50 0.89
C ASP A 58 -13.63 2.61 -0.48
N ASP A 59 -14.75 1.92 -0.64
CA ASP A 59 -15.52 1.97 -1.88
C ASP A 59 -16.29 3.29 -1.95
N ARG A 60 -16.03 4.06 -3.00
CA ARG A 60 -16.62 5.39 -3.20
C ARG A 60 -17.21 5.51 -4.60
N VAL A 61 -16.75 6.53 -5.36
CA VAL A 61 -17.22 6.75 -6.73
C VAL A 61 -16.64 5.71 -7.69
N LEU A 62 -15.35 5.39 -7.53
CA LEU A 62 -14.69 4.36 -8.33
C LEU A 62 -14.78 3.01 -7.64
N SER A 63 -15.08 1.96 -8.39
CA SER A 63 -14.96 0.58 -7.93
C SER A 63 -13.50 0.24 -7.61
N HIS A 64 -13.28 -0.85 -6.87
CA HIS A 64 -11.92 -1.34 -6.62
C HIS A 64 -11.18 -1.65 -7.93
N HIS A 65 -11.88 -2.24 -8.90
CA HIS A 65 -11.35 -2.51 -10.25
C HIS A 65 -10.85 -1.22 -10.92
N ASP A 66 -11.70 -0.21 -11.01
CA ASP A 66 -11.37 1.04 -11.70
C ASP A 66 -10.32 1.84 -10.97
N ARG A 67 -10.36 1.87 -9.66
CA ARG A 67 -9.36 2.54 -8.84
C ARG A 67 -7.98 1.91 -9.00
N GLU A 68 -7.90 0.58 -8.99
CA GLU A 68 -6.62 -0.11 -9.21
C GLU A 68 -6.11 0.09 -10.64
N PHE A 69 -7.01 0.20 -11.62
CA PHE A 69 -6.62 0.54 -12.99
C PHE A 69 -5.98 1.93 -13.05
N VAL A 70 -6.58 2.93 -12.41
CA VAL A 70 -6.01 4.29 -12.32
C VAL A 70 -4.66 4.27 -11.61
N TRP A 71 -4.56 3.53 -10.50
CA TRP A 71 -3.29 3.35 -9.77
C TRP A 71 -2.19 2.80 -10.67
N LEU A 72 -2.48 1.77 -11.46
CA LEU A 72 -1.52 1.18 -12.37
C LEU A 72 -1.01 2.19 -13.39
N ALA A 73 -1.90 2.99 -13.97
CA ALA A 73 -1.53 4.01 -14.94
C ALA A 73 -0.61 5.07 -14.31
N VAL A 74 -0.94 5.55 -13.11
CA VAL A 74 -0.14 6.55 -12.39
C VAL A 74 1.22 5.98 -12.00
N LEU A 75 1.26 4.77 -11.43
CA LEU A 75 2.52 4.15 -10.99
C LEU A 75 3.44 3.82 -12.15
N ALA A 76 2.87 3.40 -13.30
CA ALA A 76 3.65 3.18 -14.51
C ALA A 76 4.24 4.49 -15.02
N ALA A 77 3.47 5.58 -15.03
CA ALA A 77 3.92 6.89 -15.48
C ALA A 77 5.00 7.47 -14.56
N THR A 78 4.99 7.15 -13.28
CA THR A 78 5.97 7.63 -12.30
C THR A 78 7.12 6.64 -12.06
N ASP A 79 7.14 5.53 -12.77
CA ASP A 79 8.17 4.47 -12.65
C ASP A 79 8.30 3.93 -11.22
N GLU A 80 7.17 3.66 -10.59
CA GLU A 80 7.13 3.21 -9.21
C GLU A 80 7.08 1.68 -9.08
N ALA A 81 7.97 1.12 -8.26
CA ALA A 81 8.03 -0.32 -8.01
C ALA A 81 6.76 -0.90 -7.38
N LEU A 82 5.93 -0.06 -6.76
CA LEU A 82 4.65 -0.45 -6.16
C LEU A 82 3.64 -0.97 -7.17
N ALA A 83 3.84 -0.75 -8.46
CA ALA A 83 2.97 -1.28 -9.52
C ALA A 83 2.78 -2.80 -9.39
N THR A 84 3.80 -3.54 -8.94
CA THR A 84 3.72 -4.98 -8.73
C THR A 84 2.58 -5.37 -7.78
N HIS A 85 2.43 -4.66 -6.67
CA HIS A 85 1.36 -4.92 -5.71
C HIS A 85 -0.01 -4.56 -6.27
N HIS A 86 -0.10 -3.49 -7.03
CA HIS A 86 -1.36 -3.04 -7.63
C HIS A 86 -1.78 -3.88 -8.82
N ILE A 87 -0.85 -4.51 -9.54
CA ILE A 87 -1.16 -5.52 -10.55
C ILE A 87 -1.93 -6.68 -9.90
N ALA A 88 -1.41 -7.20 -8.77
CA ALA A 88 -2.09 -8.27 -8.04
C ALA A 88 -3.47 -7.86 -7.54
N LYS A 89 -3.61 -6.66 -6.99
CA LYS A 89 -4.89 -6.11 -6.53
C LYS A 89 -5.89 -5.93 -7.67
N PHE A 90 -5.42 -5.45 -8.81
CA PHE A 90 -6.25 -5.28 -10.00
C PHE A 90 -6.80 -6.62 -10.48
N ARG A 91 -5.95 -7.64 -10.60
CA ARG A 91 -6.37 -9.00 -10.96
C ARG A 91 -7.38 -9.57 -9.97
N ALA A 92 -7.14 -9.36 -8.67
CA ALA A 92 -8.05 -9.80 -7.60
C ALA A 92 -9.42 -9.11 -7.69
N ALA A 93 -9.47 -7.87 -8.19
CA ALA A 93 -10.70 -7.12 -8.41
C ALA A 93 -11.39 -7.44 -9.75
N GLY A 94 -10.92 -8.43 -10.49
CA GLY A 94 -11.49 -8.86 -11.75
C GLY A 94 -10.87 -8.23 -13.00
N GLY A 95 -9.75 -7.54 -12.85
CA GLY A 95 -9.03 -6.94 -13.98
C GLY A 95 -8.32 -7.99 -14.84
N ASP A 96 -8.25 -7.76 -16.15
CA ASP A 96 -7.56 -8.64 -17.07
C ASP A 96 -6.21 -8.07 -17.52
N ASP A 97 -5.37 -8.93 -18.06
CA ASP A 97 -4.02 -8.56 -18.47
C ASP A 97 -3.99 -7.62 -19.70
N ALA A 98 -5.03 -7.65 -20.54
CA ALA A 98 -5.14 -6.71 -21.66
C ALA A 98 -5.29 -5.27 -21.16
N LEU A 99 -6.05 -5.05 -20.11
CA LEU A 99 -6.19 -3.73 -19.48
C LEU A 99 -4.89 -3.28 -18.82
N ILE A 100 -4.13 -4.19 -18.22
CA ILE A 100 -2.79 -3.87 -17.68
C ILE A 100 -1.88 -3.38 -18.79
N GLY A 101 -1.82 -4.10 -19.91
CA GLY A 101 -1.06 -3.69 -21.08
C GLY A 101 -1.50 -2.33 -21.64
N ALA A 102 -2.81 -2.09 -21.69
CA ALA A 102 -3.37 -0.80 -22.13
C ALA A 102 -2.94 0.35 -21.21
N ALA A 103 -2.97 0.14 -19.89
CA ALA A 103 -2.54 1.16 -18.92
C ALA A 103 -1.06 1.53 -19.11
N PHE A 104 -0.18 0.54 -19.25
CA PHE A 104 1.24 0.78 -19.48
C PHE A 104 1.52 1.43 -20.83
N SER A 105 0.80 1.03 -21.87
CA SER A 105 0.93 1.65 -23.19
C SER A 105 0.49 3.12 -23.17
N ALA A 106 -0.62 3.43 -22.51
CA ALA A 106 -1.09 4.81 -22.38
C ALA A 106 -0.10 5.67 -21.60
N ALA A 107 0.46 5.14 -20.52
CA ALA A 107 1.48 5.83 -19.73
C ALA A 107 2.73 6.12 -20.58
N ALA A 108 3.23 5.14 -21.32
CA ALA A 108 4.39 5.30 -22.20
C ALA A 108 4.16 6.38 -23.26
N LEU A 109 2.98 6.40 -23.86
CA LEU A 109 2.63 7.43 -24.86
C LEU A 109 2.53 8.81 -24.22
N ALA A 110 1.96 8.92 -23.02
CA ALA A 110 1.76 10.19 -22.35
C ALA A 110 3.07 10.84 -21.89
N ILE A 111 4.04 10.05 -21.45
CA ILE A 111 5.32 10.56 -20.94
C ILE A 111 6.42 10.60 -22.00
N GLY A 112 6.18 10.08 -23.20
CA GLY A 112 7.17 10.00 -24.28
C GLY A 112 8.01 8.73 -24.20
N ALA A 113 7.81 7.81 -25.16
CA ALA A 113 8.43 6.48 -25.13
C ALA A 113 9.96 6.51 -25.32
N GLU A 114 10.51 7.59 -25.83
CA GLU A 114 11.96 7.81 -25.99
C GLU A 114 12.64 8.35 -24.73
N ALA A 115 11.89 8.61 -23.69
CA ALA A 115 12.43 9.10 -22.43
C ALA A 115 13.23 8.03 -21.69
#